data_061ce2e71e336011a0e0ea4e7af3b086
#
_entry.id   061ce2e71e336011a0e0ea4e7af3b086
#
_cell.length_a   1.000
_cell.length_b   1.000
_cell.length_c   1.000
_cell.angle_alpha   90.00
_cell.angle_beta   90.00
_cell.angle_gamma   90.00
#
_symmetry.space_group_name_H-M   'P 1'
#
loop_
_entity.id
_entity.type
_entity.pdbx_description
1 polymer ?
#
loop_
_entity_poly.entity_id
_entity_poly.type
_entity_poly.pdbx_seq_one_letter_code
_entity_poly.pdbx_strand_id
1 'polypeptide(L)'
;QLIFLMNSYTKEGAQRILLALLKQNGIRNIIASPGSTNISFVVSAQHDPFFKLYSAPDERSAAYMACGMADALGEPVVISCTGATASRNYLPALTEAYYRKLPVIAVTAITSTTRRYNLVPQIIDRSNPPADACRFHATLPFVKDKSDAAECNFLVNKAFREARRSGRG
;
A
#
# COMPACT_ATOMS: atom_id res chain seq x y z
N GLN A 1 -20.35 20.39 5.53
CA GLN A 1 -19.64 19.12 5.84
C GLN A 1 -19.19 18.39 4.57
N LEU A 2 -20.01 18.29 3.51
CA LEU A 2 -19.66 17.61 2.25
C LEU A 2 -18.51 18.30 1.49
N ILE A 3 -18.47 19.64 1.49
CA ILE A 3 -17.44 20.44 0.81
C ILE A 3 -16.07 20.28 1.50
N PHE A 4 -16.06 20.12 2.83
CA PHE A 4 -14.83 19.89 3.59
C PHE A 4 -14.24 18.48 3.33
N LEU A 5 -15.11 17.48 3.15
CA LEU A 5 -14.73 16.10 2.79
C LEU A 5 -14.13 16.02 1.37
N MET A 6 -14.64 16.80 0.42
CA MET A 6 -14.10 16.83 -0.94
C MET A 6 -12.69 17.41 -1.03
N ASN A 7 -12.29 18.31 -0.11
CA ASN A 7 -10.96 18.89 -0.06
C ASN A 7 -9.91 17.99 0.63
N SER A 8 -10.35 16.95 1.35
CA SER A 8 -9.46 16.04 2.08
C SER A 8 -9.06 14.82 1.27
N TYR A 9 -9.75 14.54 0.15
CA TYR A 9 -9.47 13.36 -0.66
C TYR A 9 -8.33 13.64 -1.66
N THR A 10 -7.47 12.65 -1.85
CA THR A 10 -6.31 12.77 -2.76
C THR A 10 -6.72 13.17 -4.18
N LYS A 11 -5.92 14.02 -4.81
CA LYS A 11 -6.06 14.37 -6.24
C LYS A 11 -5.26 13.44 -7.14
N GLU A 12 -4.38 12.61 -6.57
CA GLU A 12 -3.53 11.68 -7.30
C GLU A 12 -4.35 10.53 -7.88
N GLY A 13 -4.36 10.41 -9.22
CA GLY A 13 -5.19 9.44 -9.94
C GLY A 13 -4.97 8.00 -9.49
N ALA A 14 -3.72 7.57 -9.37
CA ALA A 14 -3.39 6.21 -8.94
C ALA A 14 -3.86 5.91 -7.51
N GLN A 15 -3.75 6.87 -6.58
CA GLN A 15 -4.24 6.71 -5.22
C GLN A 15 -5.77 6.63 -5.16
N ARG A 16 -6.46 7.42 -6.00
CA ARG A 16 -7.93 7.37 -6.10
C ARG A 16 -8.41 6.01 -6.60
N ILE A 17 -7.76 5.48 -7.62
CA ILE A 17 -8.06 4.14 -8.16
C ILE A 17 -7.80 3.08 -7.09
N LEU A 18 -6.65 3.13 -6.41
CA LEU A 18 -6.31 2.20 -5.34
C LEU A 18 -7.37 2.21 -4.22
N LEU A 19 -7.73 3.39 -3.70
CA LEU A 19 -8.73 3.51 -2.64
C LEU A 19 -10.10 3.00 -3.09
N ALA A 20 -10.54 3.31 -4.31
CA ALA A 20 -11.78 2.81 -4.88
C ALA A 20 -11.79 1.28 -4.99
N LEU A 21 -10.70 0.69 -5.46
CA LEU A 21 -10.56 -0.76 -5.60
C LEU A 21 -10.44 -1.47 -4.24
N LEU A 22 -9.80 -0.87 -3.25
CA LEU A 22 -9.81 -1.39 -1.87
C LEU A 22 -11.25 -1.48 -1.34
N LYS A 23 -12.06 -0.44 -1.53
CA LYS A 23 -13.47 -0.43 -1.14
C LYS A 23 -14.27 -1.48 -1.88
N GLN A 24 -14.14 -1.54 -3.21
CA GLN A 24 -14.84 -2.51 -4.05
C GLN A 24 -14.52 -3.96 -3.67
N ASN A 25 -13.30 -4.20 -3.19
CA ASN A 25 -12.85 -5.52 -2.76
C ASN A 25 -13.06 -5.80 -1.26
N GLY A 26 -13.71 -4.90 -0.52
CA GLY A 26 -13.96 -5.08 0.91
C GLY A 26 -12.73 -4.95 1.81
N ILE A 27 -11.60 -4.47 1.29
CA ILE A 27 -10.33 -4.35 2.03
C ILE A 27 -10.36 -3.02 2.81
N ARG A 28 -10.60 -3.11 4.12
CA ARG A 28 -10.85 -1.94 4.95
C ARG A 28 -9.78 -1.63 5.99
N ASN A 29 -9.02 -2.63 6.40
CA ASN A 29 -8.04 -2.46 7.48
C ASN A 29 -6.71 -1.93 6.91
N ILE A 30 -6.29 -0.76 7.39
CA ILE A 30 -5.06 -0.09 6.97
C ILE A 30 -4.23 0.25 8.20
N ILE A 31 -2.99 -0.24 8.27
CA ILE A 31 -2.02 0.15 9.29
C ILE A 31 -1.03 1.12 8.63
N ALA A 32 -0.99 2.35 9.11
CA ALA A 32 -0.17 3.40 8.54
C ALA A 32 0.97 3.80 9.46
N SER A 33 2.17 3.87 8.88
CA SER A 33 3.30 4.60 9.44
C SER A 33 3.36 5.95 8.69
N PRO A 34 2.78 7.02 9.27
CA PRO A 34 2.54 8.26 8.54
C PRO A 34 3.84 9.03 8.30
N GLY A 35 3.91 9.69 7.16
CA GLY A 35 5.00 10.58 6.79
C GLY A 35 4.64 11.44 5.57
N SER A 36 5.54 12.34 5.19
CA SER A 36 5.25 13.38 4.18
C SER A 36 4.79 12.84 2.82
N THR A 37 5.32 11.71 2.38
CA THR A 37 5.04 11.20 1.02
C THR A 37 3.80 10.32 0.93
N ASN A 38 3.32 9.73 2.03
CA ASN A 38 2.07 8.95 2.05
C ASN A 38 0.88 9.67 2.68
N ILE A 39 1.05 10.96 3.05
CA ILE A 39 0.03 11.74 3.75
C ILE A 39 -1.28 11.81 2.97
N SER A 40 -1.23 12.00 1.66
CA SER A 40 -2.44 12.11 0.81
C SER A 40 -3.26 10.83 0.81
N PHE A 41 -2.62 9.66 0.78
CA PHE A 41 -3.28 8.36 0.90
C PHE A 41 -3.87 8.16 2.30
N VAL A 42 -3.07 8.41 3.34
CA VAL A 42 -3.48 8.22 4.75
C VAL A 42 -4.64 9.13 5.12
N VAL A 43 -4.57 10.42 4.78
CA VAL A 43 -5.64 11.40 5.07
C VAL A 43 -6.93 11.05 4.31
N SER A 44 -6.82 10.61 3.05
CA SER A 44 -8.00 10.16 2.29
C SER A 44 -8.67 8.96 2.95
N ALA A 45 -7.89 7.98 3.37
CA ALA A 45 -8.42 6.82 4.08
C ALA A 45 -9.02 7.20 5.44
N GLN A 46 -8.40 8.14 6.17
CA GLN A 46 -8.87 8.59 7.47
C GLN A 46 -10.25 9.30 7.40
N HIS A 47 -10.51 10.02 6.31
CA HIS A 47 -11.78 10.73 6.12
C HIS A 47 -12.88 9.89 5.46
N ASP A 48 -12.56 8.69 5.00
CA ASP A 48 -13.54 7.78 4.42
C ASP A 48 -14.01 6.76 5.48
N PRO A 49 -15.29 6.79 5.89
CA PRO A 49 -15.81 5.93 6.96
C PRO A 49 -15.76 4.42 6.63
N PHE A 50 -15.48 4.06 5.40
CA PHE A 50 -15.29 2.67 5.02
C PHE A 50 -14.01 2.07 5.64
N PHE A 51 -12.94 2.86 5.72
CA PHE A 51 -11.65 2.38 6.18
C PHE A 51 -11.52 2.39 7.71
N LYS A 52 -10.83 1.39 8.23
CA LYS A 52 -10.37 1.33 9.63
C LYS A 52 -8.86 1.58 9.61
N LEU A 53 -8.48 2.78 10.05
CA LEU A 53 -7.09 3.21 10.04
C LEU A 53 -6.47 3.05 11.43
N TYR A 54 -5.33 2.38 11.47
CA TYR A 54 -4.50 2.19 12.66
C TYR A 54 -3.16 2.88 12.45
N SER A 55 -2.66 3.60 13.43
CA SER A 55 -1.36 4.27 13.37
C SER A 55 -0.30 3.45 14.10
N ALA A 56 0.81 3.21 13.43
CA ALA A 56 2.00 2.58 14.03
C ALA A 56 3.25 3.32 13.51
N PRO A 57 3.93 4.11 14.36
CA PRO A 57 5.08 4.93 13.94
C PRO A 57 6.25 4.11 13.39
N ASP A 58 6.50 2.93 13.94
CA ASP A 58 7.55 2.03 13.47
C ASP A 58 7.01 1.09 12.39
N GLU A 59 7.62 1.12 11.21
CA GLU A 59 7.16 0.38 10.03
C GLU A 59 7.28 -1.13 10.21
N ARG A 60 8.31 -1.61 10.90
CA ARG A 60 8.47 -3.04 11.17
C ARG A 60 7.38 -3.54 12.10
N SER A 61 7.09 -2.80 13.15
CA SER A 61 5.96 -3.10 14.05
C SER A 61 4.62 -3.06 13.31
N ALA A 62 4.41 -2.06 12.45
CA ALA A 62 3.22 -1.96 11.60
C ALA A 62 3.02 -3.21 10.75
N ALA A 63 4.09 -3.70 10.13
CA ALA A 63 4.03 -4.88 9.27
C ALA A 63 3.75 -6.17 10.05
N TYR A 64 4.32 -6.36 11.24
CA TYR A 64 3.98 -7.50 12.11
C TYR A 64 2.56 -7.39 12.68
N MET A 65 2.08 -6.18 13.00
CA MET A 65 0.67 -5.98 13.37
C MET A 65 -0.26 -6.41 12.22
N ALA A 66 0.11 -6.10 10.97
CA ALA A 66 -0.66 -6.53 9.81
C ALA A 66 -0.66 -8.06 9.65
N CYS A 67 0.46 -8.72 9.89
CA CYS A 67 0.52 -10.19 9.89
C CYS A 67 -0.44 -10.78 10.92
N GLY A 68 -0.39 -10.31 12.16
CA GLY A 68 -1.28 -10.77 13.23
C GLY A 68 -2.75 -10.49 12.93
N MET A 69 -3.05 -9.30 12.40
CA MET A 69 -4.43 -8.93 12.03
C MET A 69 -4.94 -9.76 10.85
N ALA A 70 -4.11 -9.97 9.81
CA ALA A 70 -4.48 -10.78 8.67
C ALA A 70 -4.71 -12.26 9.04
N ASP A 71 -3.91 -12.78 9.96
CA ASP A 71 -4.07 -14.15 10.49
C ASP A 71 -5.37 -14.29 11.30
N ALA A 72 -5.63 -13.35 12.20
CA ALA A 72 -6.80 -13.37 13.06
C ALA A 72 -8.12 -13.18 12.31
N LEU A 73 -8.13 -12.31 11.30
CA LEU A 73 -9.34 -11.98 10.53
C LEU A 73 -9.56 -12.88 9.31
N GLY A 74 -8.50 -13.49 8.78
CA GLY A 74 -8.54 -14.20 7.50
C GLY A 74 -8.76 -13.26 6.30
N GLU A 75 -8.50 -11.97 6.45
CA GLU A 75 -8.78 -10.92 5.46
C GLU A 75 -7.50 -10.15 5.09
N PRO A 76 -7.44 -9.56 3.88
CA PRO A 76 -6.33 -8.71 3.50
C PRO A 76 -6.20 -7.47 4.39
N VAL A 77 -4.97 -7.18 4.81
CA VAL A 77 -4.61 -5.98 5.58
C VAL A 77 -3.59 -5.16 4.79
N VAL A 78 -3.82 -3.86 4.70
CA VAL A 78 -2.93 -2.91 4.03
C VAL A 78 -1.95 -2.33 5.04
N ILE A 79 -0.67 -2.25 4.68
CA ILE A 79 0.32 -1.45 5.38
C ILE A 79 0.76 -0.29 4.48
N SER A 80 0.94 0.90 5.05
CA SER A 80 1.38 2.08 4.30
C SER A 80 2.46 2.84 5.03
N CYS A 81 3.54 3.17 4.31
CA CYS A 81 4.60 4.04 4.79
C CYS A 81 5.10 5.00 3.70
N THR A 82 6.01 5.87 4.08
CA THR A 82 6.77 6.69 3.14
C THR A 82 7.70 5.81 2.30
N GLY A 83 8.27 6.41 1.26
CA GLY A 83 9.30 5.81 0.45
C GLY A 83 10.59 5.49 1.21
N ALA A 84 11.65 5.25 0.47
CA ALA A 84 13.01 5.13 0.98
C ALA A 84 13.21 4.00 2.01
N THR A 85 13.98 4.30 3.06
CA THR A 85 14.38 3.35 4.09
C THR A 85 13.20 2.81 4.90
N ALA A 86 12.14 3.59 5.09
CA ALA A 86 10.91 3.17 5.76
C ALA A 86 10.38 1.84 5.20
N SER A 87 10.27 1.73 3.87
CA SER A 87 9.78 0.52 3.22
C SER A 87 10.70 -0.70 3.38
N ARG A 88 11.97 -0.51 3.72
CA ARG A 88 12.90 -1.61 4.02
C ARG A 88 12.59 -2.27 5.35
N ASN A 89 12.03 -1.54 6.31
CA ASN A 89 11.61 -2.09 7.59
C ASN A 89 10.46 -3.11 7.48
N TYR A 90 9.72 -3.13 6.38
CA TYR A 90 8.68 -4.13 6.13
C TYR A 90 9.20 -5.53 5.84
N LEU A 91 10.44 -5.65 5.32
CA LEU A 91 10.96 -6.90 4.77
C LEU A 91 10.88 -8.09 5.74
N PRO A 92 11.23 -7.97 7.04
CA PRO A 92 11.13 -9.11 7.95
C PRO A 92 9.70 -9.65 8.07
N ALA A 93 8.72 -8.77 8.23
CA ALA A 93 7.33 -9.18 8.36
C ALA A 93 6.70 -9.60 7.02
N LEU A 94 7.11 -9.00 5.89
CA LEU A 94 6.67 -9.46 4.57
C LEU A 94 7.22 -10.85 4.25
N THR A 95 8.44 -11.16 4.66
CA THR A 95 9.01 -12.52 4.57
C THR A 95 8.16 -13.50 5.40
N GLU A 96 7.81 -13.15 6.64
CA GLU A 96 6.91 -13.99 7.44
C GLU A 96 5.53 -14.15 6.78
N ALA A 97 4.95 -13.05 6.29
CA ALA A 97 3.67 -13.09 5.59
C ALA A 97 3.72 -14.00 4.36
N TYR A 98 4.83 -13.97 3.62
CA TYR A 98 5.04 -14.83 2.45
C TYR A 98 5.02 -16.32 2.81
N TYR A 99 5.81 -16.73 3.81
CA TYR A 99 5.90 -18.14 4.21
C TYR A 99 4.63 -18.64 4.93
N ARG A 100 3.99 -17.77 5.71
CA ARG A 100 2.72 -18.10 6.37
C ARG A 100 1.50 -17.91 5.46
N LYS A 101 1.69 -17.43 4.24
CA LYS A 101 0.61 -17.17 3.26
C LYS A 101 -0.43 -16.18 3.80
N LEU A 102 0.01 -15.15 4.52
CA LEU A 102 -0.87 -14.11 5.04
C LEU A 102 -1.13 -13.03 3.98
N PRO A 103 -2.37 -12.56 3.81
CA PRO A 103 -2.71 -11.57 2.80
C PRO A 103 -2.36 -10.15 3.25
N VAL A 104 -1.08 -9.82 3.30
CA VAL A 104 -0.59 -8.47 3.60
C VAL A 104 -0.27 -7.73 2.31
N ILE A 105 -0.78 -6.50 2.17
CA ILE A 105 -0.59 -5.64 1.01
C ILE A 105 0.19 -4.40 1.40
N ALA A 106 1.41 -4.25 0.88
CA ALA A 106 2.25 -3.09 1.14
C ALA A 106 2.00 -1.99 0.10
N VAL A 107 1.58 -0.81 0.57
CA VAL A 107 1.39 0.41 -0.22
C VAL A 107 2.44 1.42 0.19
N THR A 108 3.44 1.61 -0.67
CA THR A 108 4.57 2.48 -0.38
C THR A 108 4.55 3.69 -1.32
N ALA A 109 4.59 4.89 -0.75
CA ALA A 109 4.66 6.10 -1.54
C ALA A 109 6.04 6.24 -2.21
N ILE A 110 6.04 6.69 -3.46
CA ILE A 110 7.26 7.02 -4.21
C ILE A 110 7.16 8.44 -4.75
N THR A 111 8.27 9.16 -4.76
CA THR A 111 8.30 10.56 -5.23
C THR A 111 8.65 10.63 -6.72
N SER A 112 9.57 9.81 -7.20
CA SER A 112 9.98 9.75 -8.61
C SER A 112 10.83 8.51 -8.86
N THR A 113 10.63 7.88 -10.01
CA THR A 113 11.48 6.77 -10.48
C THR A 113 12.69 7.26 -11.29
N THR A 114 12.60 8.46 -11.86
CA THR A 114 13.63 9.04 -12.75
C THR A 114 14.87 9.55 -12.01
N ARG A 115 14.78 9.74 -10.70
CA ARG A 115 15.85 10.26 -9.86
C ARG A 115 16.62 9.17 -9.09
N ARG A 116 16.38 7.89 -9.40
CA ARG A 116 17.16 6.79 -8.82
C ARG A 116 18.63 6.95 -9.18
N TYR A 117 19.50 6.59 -8.25
CA TYR A 117 20.96 6.66 -8.40
C TYR A 117 21.58 8.06 -8.52
N ASN A 118 20.78 9.13 -8.41
CA ASN A 118 21.27 10.52 -8.49
C ASN A 118 21.56 11.13 -7.11
N LEU A 119 21.83 10.30 -6.10
CA LEU A 119 22.12 10.71 -4.72
C LEU A 119 21.05 11.64 -4.10
N VAL A 120 19.85 11.63 -4.65
CA VAL A 120 18.73 12.37 -4.08
C VAL A 120 18.26 11.67 -2.80
N PRO A 121 18.20 12.40 -1.67
CA PRO A 121 17.79 11.80 -0.40
C PRO A 121 16.45 11.07 -0.51
N GLN A 122 16.37 9.90 0.14
CA GLN A 122 15.16 9.07 0.22
C GLN A 122 14.65 8.47 -1.10
N ILE A 123 15.41 8.55 -2.19
CA ILE A 123 15.06 7.87 -3.45
C ILE A 123 15.95 6.65 -3.62
N ILE A 124 15.44 5.50 -3.20
CA ILE A 124 16.12 4.20 -3.29
C ILE A 124 15.46 3.32 -4.36
N ASP A 125 16.21 2.36 -4.87
CA ASP A 125 15.65 1.34 -5.76
C ASP A 125 14.90 0.27 -4.96
N ARG A 126 13.66 0.01 -5.35
CA ARG A 126 12.75 -1.00 -4.78
C ARG A 126 12.11 -1.86 -5.86
N SER A 127 12.63 -1.77 -7.09
CA SER A 127 12.05 -2.49 -8.23
C SER A 127 12.17 -4.01 -8.13
N ASN A 128 13.14 -4.48 -7.34
CA ASN A 128 13.38 -5.91 -7.16
C ASN A 128 13.38 -6.27 -5.67
N PRO A 129 12.20 -6.48 -5.06
CA PRO A 129 12.13 -7.03 -3.71
C PRO A 129 12.66 -8.47 -3.69
N PRO A 130 13.11 -8.98 -2.53
CA PRO A 130 13.45 -10.40 -2.38
C PRO A 130 12.28 -11.28 -2.84
N ALA A 131 12.59 -12.36 -3.54
CA ALA A 131 11.59 -13.25 -4.14
C ALA A 131 10.67 -13.92 -3.11
N ASP A 132 11.14 -14.03 -1.86
CA ASP A 132 10.42 -14.59 -0.71
C ASP A 132 9.85 -13.53 0.24
N ALA A 133 9.80 -12.26 -0.20
CA ALA A 133 9.16 -11.19 0.55
C ALA A 133 7.85 -10.72 -0.07
N CYS A 134 7.63 -10.99 -1.38
CA CYS A 134 6.36 -10.69 -2.01
C CYS A 134 6.13 -11.54 -3.27
N ARG A 135 4.88 -11.88 -3.55
CA ARG A 135 4.48 -12.64 -4.74
C ARG A 135 4.32 -11.77 -5.97
N PHE A 136 3.97 -10.53 -5.74
CA PHE A 136 3.75 -9.55 -6.80
C PHE A 136 4.20 -8.18 -6.33
N HIS A 137 4.92 -7.49 -7.19
CA HIS A 137 5.35 -6.13 -7.00
C HIS A 137 5.02 -5.31 -8.26
N ALA A 138 4.54 -4.09 -8.07
CA ALA A 138 4.32 -3.16 -9.17
C ALA A 138 4.55 -1.71 -8.72
N THR A 139 5.00 -0.89 -9.63
CA THR A 139 4.96 0.57 -9.51
C THR A 139 3.76 1.06 -10.30
N LEU A 140 2.83 1.72 -9.62
CA LEU A 140 1.64 2.26 -10.29
C LEU A 140 2.03 3.43 -11.20
N PRO A 141 1.43 3.55 -12.39
CA PRO A 141 1.70 4.65 -13.31
C PRO A 141 1.20 5.99 -12.75
N PHE A 142 1.79 7.06 -13.23
CA PHE A 142 1.22 8.40 -13.04
C PHE A 142 0.04 8.57 -14.00
N VAL A 143 -1.17 8.57 -13.46
CA VAL A 143 -2.41 8.55 -14.26
C VAL A 143 -2.66 9.89 -14.90
N LYS A 144 -2.46 9.99 -16.21
CA LYS A 144 -2.69 11.17 -17.05
C LYS A 144 -3.92 11.00 -17.94
N ASP A 145 -4.18 9.78 -18.38
CA ASP A 145 -5.24 9.44 -19.32
C ASP A 145 -5.94 8.11 -18.98
N LYS A 146 -6.85 7.68 -19.86
CA LYS A 146 -7.61 6.45 -19.67
C LYS A 146 -6.77 5.18 -19.77
N SER A 147 -5.68 5.19 -20.54
CA SER A 147 -4.77 4.05 -20.67
C SER A 147 -4.01 3.83 -19.39
N ASP A 148 -3.44 4.90 -18.81
CA ASP A 148 -2.76 4.86 -17.51
C ASP A 148 -3.71 4.38 -16.40
N ALA A 149 -4.97 4.86 -16.44
CA ALA A 149 -5.99 4.44 -15.48
C ALA A 149 -6.33 2.95 -15.61
N ALA A 150 -6.41 2.43 -16.84
CA ALA A 150 -6.65 1.01 -17.09
C ALA A 150 -5.48 0.14 -16.62
N GLU A 151 -4.24 0.56 -16.88
CA GLU A 151 -3.04 -0.11 -16.39
C GLU A 151 -3.00 -0.12 -14.85
N CYS A 152 -3.23 1.03 -14.22
CA CYS A 152 -3.29 1.14 -12.78
C CYS A 152 -4.33 0.18 -12.18
N ASN A 153 -5.54 0.17 -12.74
CA ASN A 153 -6.62 -0.74 -12.34
C ASN A 153 -6.20 -2.21 -12.47
N PHE A 154 -5.59 -2.59 -13.59
CA PHE A 154 -5.10 -3.95 -13.82
C PHE A 154 -4.06 -4.37 -12.78
N LEU A 155 -3.05 -3.52 -12.52
CA LEU A 155 -1.97 -3.81 -11.58
C LEU A 155 -2.49 -3.97 -10.14
N VAL A 156 -3.39 -3.09 -9.70
CA VAL A 156 -3.98 -3.16 -8.36
C VAL A 156 -4.83 -4.42 -8.19
N ASN A 157 -5.69 -4.74 -9.17
CA ASN A 157 -6.48 -5.96 -9.11
C ASN A 157 -5.62 -7.23 -9.14
N LYS A 158 -4.50 -7.21 -9.88
CA LYS A 158 -3.53 -8.31 -9.89
C LYS A 158 -2.90 -8.46 -8.49
N ALA A 159 -2.48 -7.36 -7.87
CA ALA A 159 -1.92 -7.39 -6.50
C ALA A 159 -2.91 -8.00 -5.50
N PHE A 160 -4.20 -7.64 -5.57
CA PHE A 160 -5.22 -8.17 -4.68
C PHE A 160 -5.47 -9.67 -4.90
N ARG A 161 -5.46 -10.11 -6.15
CA ARG A 161 -5.56 -11.55 -6.47
C ARG A 161 -4.38 -12.34 -5.92
N GLU A 162 -3.15 -11.82 -6.12
CA GLU A 162 -1.95 -12.50 -5.64
C GLU A 162 -1.90 -12.53 -4.09
N ALA A 163 -2.34 -11.47 -3.43
CA ALA A 163 -2.45 -11.44 -1.97
C ALA A 163 -3.45 -12.51 -1.46
N ARG A 164 -4.57 -12.69 -2.16
CA ARG A 164 -5.61 -13.67 -1.77
C ARG A 164 -5.26 -15.10 -2.15
N ARG A 165 -4.44 -15.33 -3.18
CA ARG A 165 -3.96 -16.68 -3.54
C ARG A 165 -3.17 -17.35 -2.42
N SER A 166 -2.75 -16.57 -1.45
CA SER A 166 -2.12 -17.09 -0.22
C SER A 166 -3.14 -17.68 0.75
N GLY A 167 -4.41 -17.33 0.58
CA GLY A 167 -5.47 -17.71 1.49
C GLY A 167 -5.69 -19.22 1.63
N ARG A 168 -6.34 -19.57 2.71
CA ARG A 168 -6.77 -20.95 3.02
C ARG A 168 -7.73 -21.44 1.92
N GLY A 169 -7.32 -22.43 1.23
CA GLY A 169 -8.15 -23.09 0.21
C GLY A 169 -7.40 -23.34 -1.04
#